data_520849786fde271d2ea470054263a56e
#
_entry.id   520849786fde271d2ea470054263a56e
#
_cell.length_a   1.000
_cell.length_b   1.000
_cell.length_c   1.000
_cell.angle_alpha   90.00
_cell.angle_beta   90.00
_cell.angle_gamma   90.00
#
_symmetry.space_group_name_H-M   'P 1'
#
loop_
_entity.id
_entity.type
_entity.pdbx_description
1 polymer ?
#
loop_
_entity_poly.entity_id
_entity_poly.type
_entity_poly.pdbx_seq_one_letter_code
_entity_poly.pdbx_strand_id
1 'polypeptide(L)'
;MKKIALITASLALLATPVLAETSTTTGSAPADAKFSTVAKDEMFSSKLKGLNVYNQKDESIGEISDIALKNNQVDALIVSVGGFLGVGEHYVAVPPSSVRVSYDNKNNKWLATMNTTKEALKAAPEFKYPK
;
A
#
# COMPACT_ATOMS: atom_id res chain seq x y z
N MET A 1 -78.11 -25.83 -14.57
CA MET A 1 -77.10 -25.31 -15.58
C MET A 1 -76.08 -24.52 -14.87
N LYS A 2 -74.92 -25.05 -14.79
CA LYS A 2 -73.84 -24.34 -14.14
C LYS A 2 -72.82 -23.92 -15.18
N LYS A 3 -72.48 -22.66 -15.19
CA LYS A 3 -71.43 -22.15 -16.06
C LYS A 3 -70.22 -21.93 -15.22
N ILE A 4 -69.19 -22.63 -15.52
CA ILE A 4 -67.93 -22.49 -14.88
C ILE A 4 -67.08 -21.63 -15.80
N ALA A 5 -66.81 -20.44 -15.35
CA ALA A 5 -65.83 -19.57 -16.03
C ALA A 5 -64.45 -19.96 -15.55
N LEU A 6 -63.73 -20.58 -16.41
CA LEU A 6 -62.32 -20.82 -16.18
C LEU A 6 -61.55 -19.55 -16.54
N ILE A 7 -61.17 -18.87 -15.51
CA ILE A 7 -60.24 -17.78 -15.68
C ILE A 7 -58.85 -18.36 -15.63
N THR A 8 -58.28 -18.59 -16.77
CA THR A 8 -56.85 -18.90 -16.88
C THR A 8 -56.07 -17.62 -16.70
N ALA A 9 -55.62 -17.38 -15.52
CA ALA A 9 -54.66 -16.35 -15.29
C ALA A 9 -53.30 -16.85 -15.82
N SER A 10 -52.96 -16.43 -17.00
CA SER A 10 -51.60 -16.66 -17.51
C SER A 10 -50.68 -15.72 -16.76
N LEU A 11 -49.99 -16.27 -15.83
CA LEU A 11 -48.92 -15.57 -15.14
C LEU A 11 -47.73 -15.52 -16.10
N ALA A 12 -47.55 -14.42 -16.79
CA ALA A 12 -46.35 -14.19 -17.55
C ALA A 12 -45.21 -13.86 -16.59
N LEU A 13 -44.40 -14.86 -16.35
CA LEU A 13 -43.19 -14.67 -15.58
C LEU A 13 -42.18 -13.99 -16.53
N LEU A 14 -42.08 -12.70 -16.42
CA LEU A 14 -41.01 -11.95 -17.07
C LEU A 14 -39.75 -12.15 -16.24
N ALA A 15 -38.96 -13.13 -16.64
CA ALA A 15 -37.61 -13.24 -16.16
C ALA A 15 -36.81 -12.11 -16.81
N THR A 16 -36.62 -11.04 -16.09
CA THR A 16 -35.66 -10.02 -16.51
C THR A 16 -34.27 -10.61 -16.33
N PRO A 17 -33.44 -10.67 -17.37
CA PRO A 17 -32.05 -11.03 -17.20
C PRO A 17 -31.41 -9.94 -16.33
N VAL A 18 -31.01 -10.33 -15.14
CA VAL A 18 -30.14 -9.49 -14.32
C VAL A 18 -28.80 -9.49 -15.04
N LEU A 19 -28.53 -8.45 -15.77
CA LEU A 19 -27.19 -8.15 -16.24
C LEU A 19 -26.38 -7.88 -14.98
N ALA A 20 -25.53 -8.82 -14.63
CA ALA A 20 -24.47 -8.58 -13.68
C ALA A 20 -23.58 -7.50 -14.29
N GLU A 21 -23.84 -6.25 -13.95
CA GLU A 21 -22.89 -5.21 -14.22
C GLU A 21 -21.64 -5.55 -13.45
N THR A 22 -20.59 -5.90 -14.17
CA THR A 22 -19.26 -5.82 -13.61
C THR A 22 -19.03 -4.37 -13.27
N SER A 23 -19.32 -4.04 -12.03
CA SER A 23 -18.91 -2.79 -11.45
C SER A 23 -17.41 -2.76 -11.52
N THR A 24 -16.84 -2.25 -12.56
CA THR A 24 -15.55 -1.62 -12.45
C THR A 24 -15.77 -0.55 -11.38
N THR A 25 -15.34 -0.86 -10.18
CA THR A 25 -15.31 0.12 -9.12
C THR A 25 -14.26 1.16 -9.53
N THR A 26 -14.64 2.01 -10.44
CA THR A 26 -14.04 3.30 -10.57
C THR A 26 -14.40 3.95 -9.25
N GLY A 27 -13.46 3.94 -8.30
CA GLY A 27 -13.71 4.50 -6.99
C GLY A 27 -14.30 5.87 -7.18
N SER A 28 -15.58 5.99 -6.91
CA SER A 28 -16.25 7.28 -6.93
C SER A 28 -15.49 8.18 -5.96
N ALA A 29 -14.99 9.30 -6.46
CA ALA A 29 -14.38 10.28 -5.58
C ALA A 29 -15.39 10.66 -4.50
N PRO A 30 -14.96 10.85 -3.25
CA PRO A 30 -15.86 11.30 -2.21
C PRO A 30 -16.63 12.55 -2.66
N ALA A 31 -17.93 12.59 -2.38
CA ALA A 31 -18.79 13.65 -2.83
C ALA A 31 -18.38 15.03 -2.30
N ASP A 32 -17.74 15.06 -1.13
CA ASP A 32 -17.33 16.29 -0.46
C ASP A 32 -15.81 16.33 -0.32
N ALA A 33 -15.19 17.29 -0.98
CA ALA A 33 -13.76 17.55 -0.81
C ALA A 33 -13.50 18.24 0.53
N LYS A 34 -12.62 17.66 1.34
CA LYS A 34 -12.13 18.27 2.57
C LYS A 34 -10.67 18.62 2.42
N PHE A 35 -10.26 19.69 3.07
CA PHE A 35 -8.88 20.15 3.03
C PHE A 35 -8.19 19.85 4.36
N SER A 36 -6.93 19.43 4.28
CA SER A 36 -6.12 19.12 5.45
C SER A 36 -5.02 20.15 5.65
N THR A 37 -4.65 20.35 6.90
CA THR A 37 -3.44 21.11 7.26
C THR A 37 -2.35 20.11 7.56
N VAL A 38 -1.17 20.32 7.00
CA VAL A 38 0.00 19.50 7.24
C VAL A 38 0.85 20.14 8.32
N ALA A 39 1.19 19.37 9.35
CA ALA A 39 2.06 19.81 10.43
C ALA A 39 3.53 19.88 9.98
N LYS A 40 4.32 20.71 10.64
CA LYS A 40 5.74 20.91 10.30
C LYS A 40 6.61 19.69 10.57
N ASP A 41 6.17 18.85 11.47
CA ASP A 41 6.84 17.61 11.88
C ASP A 41 6.37 16.36 11.11
N GLU A 42 5.49 16.56 10.14
CA GLU A 42 5.09 15.47 9.25
C GLU A 42 6.17 15.17 8.21
N MET A 43 6.34 13.91 7.92
CA MET A 43 7.31 13.47 6.93
C MET A 43 6.68 13.34 5.54
N PHE A 44 7.33 13.94 4.59
CA PHE A 44 6.92 13.82 3.19
C PHE A 44 7.55 12.61 2.51
N SER A 45 6.81 11.97 1.63
CA SER A 45 7.29 10.80 0.87
C SER A 45 8.59 11.10 0.09
N SER A 46 8.75 12.33 -0.38
CA SER A 46 9.98 12.77 -1.05
C SER A 46 11.22 12.74 -0.15
N LYS A 47 11.04 12.85 1.16
CA LYS A 47 12.12 12.76 2.14
C LYS A 47 12.33 11.33 2.63
N LEU A 48 11.29 10.51 2.60
CA LEU A 48 11.36 9.12 2.99
C LEU A 48 12.08 8.26 1.94
N LYS A 49 11.79 8.51 0.68
CA LYS A 49 12.46 7.84 -0.43
C LYS A 49 13.92 8.26 -0.51
N GLY A 50 14.83 7.29 -0.52
CA GLY A 50 16.27 7.52 -0.49
C GLY A 50 16.86 7.60 0.92
N LEU A 51 16.05 7.44 1.95
CA LEU A 51 16.51 7.51 3.32
C LEU A 51 17.23 6.21 3.72
N ASN A 52 18.44 6.36 4.26
CA ASN A 52 19.19 5.21 4.77
C ASN A 52 18.53 4.63 6.01
N VAL A 53 18.50 3.30 6.08
CA VAL A 53 18.00 2.55 7.21
C VAL A 53 19.18 2.04 8.03
N TYR A 54 19.14 2.28 9.33
CA TYR A 54 20.17 1.87 10.27
C TYR A 54 19.61 0.82 11.23
N ASN A 55 20.47 -0.03 11.74
CA ASN A 55 20.10 -0.94 12.82
C ASN A 55 20.42 -0.30 14.19
N GLN A 56 20.21 -1.06 15.27
CA GLN A 56 20.45 -0.57 16.63
C GLN A 56 21.93 -0.32 16.95
N LYS A 57 22.84 -0.82 16.12
CA LYS A 57 24.29 -0.60 16.23
C LYS A 57 24.80 0.53 15.32
N ASP A 58 23.89 1.35 14.82
CA ASP A 58 24.18 2.44 13.87
C ASP A 58 24.85 2.00 12.57
N GLU A 59 24.66 0.74 12.19
CA GLU A 59 25.12 0.23 10.92
C GLU A 59 24.06 0.49 9.83
N SER A 60 24.48 0.99 8.68
CA SER A 60 23.60 1.12 7.52
C SER A 60 23.28 -0.26 6.94
N ILE A 61 22.00 -0.63 6.97
CA ILE A 61 21.54 -1.95 6.54
C ILE A 61 20.77 -1.92 5.22
N GLY A 62 20.39 -0.76 4.76
CA GLY A 62 19.65 -0.59 3.52
C GLY A 62 19.21 0.84 3.31
N GLU A 63 18.35 1.02 2.31
CA GLU A 63 17.81 2.32 1.93
C GLU A 63 16.34 2.15 1.57
N ILE A 64 15.49 3.09 1.97
CA ILE A 64 14.09 3.09 1.56
C ILE A 64 14.02 3.49 0.09
N SER A 65 13.62 2.56 -0.74
CA SER A 65 13.56 2.73 -2.19
C SER A 65 12.19 3.19 -2.67
N ASP A 66 11.13 2.76 -2.00
CA ASP A 66 9.77 3.07 -2.41
C ASP A 66 8.76 2.86 -1.29
N ILE A 67 7.55 3.30 -1.52
CA ILE A 67 6.43 3.19 -0.59
C ILE A 67 5.24 2.59 -1.32
N ALA A 68 4.75 1.46 -0.84
CA ALA A 68 3.56 0.82 -1.39
C ALA A 68 2.32 1.27 -0.62
N LEU A 69 1.32 1.73 -1.35
CA LEU A 69 0.03 2.15 -0.79
C LEU A 69 -1.05 1.14 -1.13
N LYS A 70 -1.93 0.91 -0.18
CA LYS A 70 -3.12 0.10 -0.35
C LYS A 70 -4.26 0.72 0.45
N ASN A 71 -5.42 0.89 -0.18
CA ASN A 71 -6.59 1.52 0.46
C ASN A 71 -6.27 2.88 1.09
N ASN A 72 -5.50 3.71 0.37
CA ASN A 72 -5.08 5.05 0.80
C ASN A 72 -4.19 5.07 2.07
N GLN A 73 -3.58 3.94 2.41
CA GLN A 73 -2.68 3.82 3.54
C GLN A 73 -1.35 3.21 3.10
N VAL A 74 -0.30 3.51 3.85
CA VAL A 74 0.99 2.86 3.64
C VAL A 74 0.89 1.39 4.02
N ASP A 75 1.05 0.52 3.04
CA ASP A 75 0.99 -0.94 3.22
C ASP A 75 2.37 -1.54 3.48
N ALA A 76 3.36 -1.07 2.76
CA ALA A 76 4.73 -1.54 2.88
C ALA A 76 5.74 -0.46 2.51
N LEU A 77 6.92 -0.57 3.05
CA LEU A 77 8.10 0.15 2.60
C LEU A 77 8.99 -0.83 1.83
N ILE A 78 9.49 -0.40 0.70
CA ILE A 78 10.42 -1.19 -0.09
C ILE A 78 11.83 -0.76 0.26
N VAL A 79 12.59 -1.68 0.84
CA VAL A 79 13.96 -1.45 1.26
C VAL A 79 14.91 -2.10 0.28
N SER A 80 15.85 -1.35 -0.23
CA SER A 80 16.92 -1.87 -1.06
C SER A 80 18.12 -2.24 -0.19
N VAL A 81 18.68 -3.42 -0.40
CA VAL A 81 19.76 -3.98 0.39
C VAL A 81 20.87 -4.47 -0.52
N GLY A 82 22.09 -4.11 -0.20
CA GLY A 82 23.25 -4.52 -0.99
C GLY A 82 23.32 -3.81 -2.33
N GLY A 83 24.11 -4.36 -3.24
CA GLY A 83 24.33 -3.77 -4.54
C GLY A 83 25.42 -2.70 -4.53
N PHE A 84 26.20 -2.70 -5.59
CA PHE A 84 27.19 -1.66 -5.88
C PHE A 84 26.80 -1.00 -7.20
N LEU A 85 26.55 0.29 -7.17
CA LEU A 85 26.06 1.05 -8.35
C LEU A 85 24.78 0.49 -8.97
N GLY A 86 23.83 0.04 -8.15
CA GLY A 86 22.56 -0.52 -8.62
C GLY A 86 22.63 -1.94 -9.15
N VAL A 87 23.79 -2.58 -9.13
CA VAL A 87 23.97 -3.97 -9.56
C VAL A 87 23.88 -4.90 -8.35
N GLY A 88 23.01 -5.92 -8.42
CA GLY A 88 22.84 -6.89 -7.35
C GLY A 88 22.03 -6.39 -6.16
N GLU A 89 21.24 -5.32 -6.31
CA GLU A 89 20.32 -4.85 -5.30
C GLU A 89 19.22 -5.89 -5.03
N HIS A 90 18.98 -6.12 -3.76
CA HIS A 90 17.92 -6.97 -3.28
C HIS A 90 16.83 -6.09 -2.65
N TYR A 91 15.61 -6.16 -3.16
CA TYR A 91 14.48 -5.40 -2.63
C TYR A 91 13.67 -6.26 -1.69
N VAL A 92 13.31 -5.67 -0.55
CA VAL A 92 12.51 -6.34 0.49
C VAL A 92 11.32 -5.45 0.83
N ALA A 93 10.13 -6.01 0.82
CA ALA A 93 8.93 -5.31 1.31
C ALA A 93 8.79 -5.56 2.81
N VAL A 94 8.71 -4.49 3.58
CA VAL A 94 8.55 -4.56 5.03
C VAL A 94 7.32 -3.76 5.47
N PRO A 95 6.58 -4.23 6.50
CA PRO A 95 5.46 -3.44 7.01
C PRO A 95 5.97 -2.13 7.65
N PRO A 96 5.19 -1.05 7.58
CA PRO A 96 5.61 0.23 8.15
C PRO A 96 5.94 0.16 9.64
N SER A 97 5.30 -0.74 10.37
CA SER A 97 5.54 -0.97 11.80
C SER A 97 6.95 -1.50 12.12
N SER A 98 7.64 -2.06 11.12
CA SER A 98 9.01 -2.57 11.28
C SER A 98 10.07 -1.48 11.12
N VAL A 99 9.68 -0.31 10.65
CA VAL A 99 10.59 0.82 10.41
C VAL A 99 10.18 1.99 11.29
N ARG A 100 11.09 2.43 12.13
CA ARG A 100 10.88 3.66 12.89
C ARG A 100 11.52 4.82 12.15
N VAL A 101 10.70 5.80 11.81
CA VAL A 101 11.15 7.04 11.20
C VAL A 101 11.06 8.15 12.24
N SER A 102 12.14 8.87 12.45
CA SER A 102 12.21 9.96 13.43
C SER A 102 13.06 11.11 12.90
N TYR A 103 12.78 12.30 13.41
CA TYR A 103 13.57 13.48 13.08
C TYR A 103 14.62 13.72 14.16
N ASP A 104 15.87 13.80 13.74
CA ASP A 104 17.00 14.14 14.61
C ASP A 104 17.20 15.65 14.60
N ASN A 105 16.77 16.30 15.68
CA ASN A 105 16.86 17.76 15.84
C ASN A 105 18.31 18.25 15.93
N LYS A 106 19.24 17.42 16.38
CA LYS A 106 20.65 17.81 16.52
C LYS A 106 21.33 17.94 15.16
N ASN A 107 21.01 17.02 14.26
CA ASN A 107 21.62 16.95 12.94
C ASN A 107 20.69 17.45 11.82
N ASN A 108 19.49 17.90 12.17
CA ASN A 108 18.48 18.38 11.24
C ASN A 108 18.21 17.40 10.08
N LYS A 109 18.04 16.13 10.41
CA LYS A 109 17.82 15.10 9.42
C LYS A 109 16.81 14.04 9.88
N TRP A 110 16.19 13.44 8.93
CA TRP A 110 15.35 12.25 9.16
C TRP A 110 16.21 11.00 9.28
N LEU A 111 15.80 10.10 10.17
CA LEU A 111 16.44 8.80 10.40
C LEU A 111 15.41 7.70 10.28
N ALA A 112 15.79 6.60 9.66
CA ALA A 112 15.01 5.38 9.65
C ALA A 112 15.82 4.27 10.33
N THR A 113 15.17 3.54 11.24
CA THR A 113 15.80 2.44 11.97
C THR A 113 14.95 1.18 11.92
N MET A 114 15.61 0.03 11.82
CA MET A 114 15.00 -1.28 11.91
C MET A 114 15.79 -2.15 12.87
N ASN A 115 15.10 -3.00 13.61
CA ASN A 115 15.73 -3.99 14.45
C ASN A 115 16.02 -5.27 13.66
N THR A 116 17.01 -5.22 12.79
CA THR A 116 17.42 -6.35 11.96
C THR A 116 18.89 -6.20 11.55
N THR A 117 19.37 -7.13 10.75
CA THR A 117 20.72 -7.09 10.20
C THR A 117 20.67 -7.01 8.68
N LYS A 118 21.77 -6.55 8.09
CA LYS A 118 21.93 -6.54 6.64
C LYS A 118 21.82 -7.96 6.05
N GLU A 119 22.40 -8.92 6.74
CA GLU A 119 22.38 -10.34 6.36
C GLU A 119 20.93 -10.89 6.37
N ALA A 120 20.15 -10.55 7.40
CA ALA A 120 18.76 -10.95 7.49
C ALA A 120 17.91 -10.34 6.36
N LEU A 121 18.15 -9.09 6.01
CA LEU A 121 17.48 -8.45 4.87
C LEU A 121 17.87 -9.08 3.54
N LYS A 122 19.15 -9.42 3.36
CA LYS A 122 19.60 -10.14 2.15
C LYS A 122 19.01 -11.53 2.03
N ALA A 123 18.75 -12.19 3.14
CA ALA A 123 18.13 -13.51 3.18
C ALA A 123 16.61 -13.48 3.10
N ALA A 124 15.98 -12.32 3.27
CA ALA A 124 14.53 -12.14 3.19
C ALA A 124 14.00 -12.39 1.77
N PRO A 125 12.72 -12.75 1.63
CA PRO A 125 12.10 -12.89 0.31
C PRO A 125 12.26 -11.63 -0.52
N GLU A 126 12.71 -11.80 -1.75
CA GLU A 126 12.90 -10.68 -2.67
C GLU A 126 11.56 -10.12 -3.14
N PHE A 127 11.40 -8.82 -3.03
CA PHE A 127 10.28 -8.11 -3.62
C PHE A 127 10.57 -7.80 -5.09
N LYS A 128 9.60 -8.09 -5.96
CA LYS A 128 9.64 -7.72 -7.37
C LYS A 128 8.43 -6.88 -7.71
N TYR A 129 8.66 -5.79 -8.42
CA TYR A 129 7.56 -4.96 -8.89
C TYR A 129 6.67 -5.73 -9.84
N PRO A 130 5.34 -5.61 -9.72
CA PRO A 130 4.43 -6.20 -10.68
C PRO A 130 4.63 -5.58 -12.06
N LYS A 131 4.49 -6.41 -13.09
CA LYS A 131 4.54 -5.98 -14.48
C LYS A 131 3.21 -5.37 -14.92
#